data_94b9076c63b44b504e63f6665bd0b689
#
_entry.id   94b9076c63b44b504e63f6665bd0b689
#
_cell.length_a   1.000
_cell.length_b   1.000
_cell.length_c   1.000
_cell.angle_alpha   90.00
_cell.angle_beta   90.00
_cell.angle_gamma   90.00
#
_symmetry.space_group_name_H-M   'P 1'
#
loop_
_entity.id
_entity.type
_entity.pdbx_description
1 polymer ?
#
loop_
_entity_poly.entity_id
_entity_poly.type
_entity_poly.pdbx_seq_one_letter_code
_entity_poly.pdbx_strand_id
1 'polypeptide(L)'
;HPWVDGANGAAVRIAMTVVAPGAGEGQLLTVTDEQPGEHGEVAVTLAERTGVIHADLSAGANVTGARGLRANESITSRGVMLFGAGFIVTAEEAQALGNPALIRDYRNGRDLADKPRGVKVIDAFGLTADQLRDLYPSVYQWLLERVKPERDANRDVQIRTNWWLHGRTRSE
;
A
#
# COMPACT_ATOMS: atom_id res chain seq x y z
N HIS A 1 2.68 -20.80 8.61
CA HIS A 1 3.44 -20.73 9.85
C HIS A 1 4.04 -19.33 10.01
N PRO A 2 3.83 -18.65 11.14
CA PRO A 2 4.48 -17.37 11.40
C PRO A 2 5.98 -17.62 11.61
N TRP A 3 6.81 -16.87 10.92
CA TRP A 3 8.25 -16.86 11.10
C TRP A 3 8.66 -15.55 11.74
N VAL A 4 9.34 -15.61 12.88
CA VAL A 4 9.91 -14.45 13.57
C VAL A 4 11.40 -14.69 13.72
N ASP A 5 12.22 -13.91 13.02
CA ASP A 5 13.67 -13.97 13.13
C ASP A 5 14.17 -12.80 14.00
N GLY A 6 14.37 -13.09 15.29
CA GLY A 6 14.87 -12.13 16.27
C GLY A 6 13.83 -11.15 16.84
N ALA A 7 14.24 -10.38 17.84
CA ALA A 7 13.37 -9.48 18.61
C ALA A 7 12.77 -8.30 17.79
N ASN A 8 13.34 -7.98 16.63
CA ASN A 8 12.90 -6.92 15.72
C ASN A 8 12.61 -7.40 14.30
N GLY A 9 12.51 -8.73 14.07
CA GLY A 9 12.21 -9.30 12.78
C GLY A 9 10.76 -9.06 12.35
N ALA A 10 10.53 -9.01 11.04
CA ALA A 10 9.17 -8.93 10.50
C ALA A 10 8.44 -10.26 10.78
N ALA A 11 7.24 -10.18 11.35
CA ALA A 11 6.35 -11.33 11.46
C ALA A 11 5.79 -11.65 10.06
N VAL A 12 6.26 -12.74 9.45
CA VAL A 12 5.83 -13.17 8.12
C VAL A 12 5.22 -14.56 8.20
N ARG A 13 4.27 -14.84 7.30
CA ARG A 13 3.78 -16.20 7.04
C ARG A 13 4.52 -16.73 5.84
N ILE A 14 5.05 -17.94 5.93
CA ILE A 14 5.73 -18.60 4.84
C ILE A 14 4.92 -19.80 4.35
N ALA A 15 4.98 -20.04 3.04
CA ALA A 15 4.52 -21.26 2.42
C ALA A 15 5.72 -21.97 1.79
N MET A 16 5.79 -23.29 1.96
CA MET A 16 6.80 -24.13 1.33
C MET A 16 6.12 -24.99 0.28
N THR A 17 6.66 -25.01 -0.93
CA THR A 17 6.11 -25.80 -2.03
C THR A 17 7.14 -26.83 -2.45
N VAL A 18 6.71 -28.08 -2.54
CA VAL A 18 7.49 -29.18 -3.09
C VAL A 18 6.79 -29.66 -4.36
N VAL A 19 7.55 -29.77 -5.46
CA VAL A 19 7.04 -30.25 -6.75
C VAL A 19 7.78 -31.53 -7.11
N ALA A 20 7.00 -32.55 -7.46
CA ALA A 20 7.51 -33.81 -7.97
C ALA A 20 6.99 -34.06 -9.40
N PRO A 21 7.78 -34.72 -10.28
CA PRO A 21 7.29 -35.10 -11.59
C PRO A 21 6.22 -36.20 -11.46
N GLY A 22 5.18 -36.10 -12.27
CA GLY A 22 4.07 -37.07 -12.29
C GLY A 22 2.73 -36.40 -12.51
N ALA A 23 1.71 -37.21 -12.84
CA ALA A 23 0.32 -36.78 -12.88
C ALA A 23 -0.37 -37.24 -11.59
N GLY A 24 -0.78 -36.31 -10.76
CA GLY A 24 -1.47 -36.62 -9.51
C GLY A 24 -2.08 -35.37 -8.88
N GLU A 25 -2.95 -35.59 -7.91
CA GLU A 25 -3.46 -34.50 -7.09
C GLU A 25 -2.39 -34.00 -6.12
N GLY A 26 -2.36 -32.70 -5.90
CA GLY A 26 -1.50 -32.09 -4.91
C GLY A 26 -2.06 -32.24 -3.50
N GLN A 27 -1.21 -32.12 -2.50
CA GLN A 27 -1.57 -32.07 -1.09
C GLN A 27 -1.29 -30.66 -0.56
N LEU A 28 -2.31 -30.01 -0.02
CA LEU A 28 -2.19 -28.74 0.69
C LEU A 28 -2.27 -28.99 2.18
N LEU A 29 -1.16 -28.77 2.89
CA LEU A 29 -1.08 -28.91 4.33
C LEU A 29 -1.17 -27.52 4.98
N THR A 30 -2.16 -27.32 5.83
CA THR A 30 -2.37 -26.06 6.55
C THR A 30 -2.16 -26.28 8.03
N VAL A 31 -1.30 -25.47 8.66
CA VAL A 31 -1.13 -25.50 10.12
C VAL A 31 -2.41 -24.99 10.78
N THR A 32 -3.03 -25.81 11.62
CA THR A 32 -4.26 -25.49 12.34
C THR A 32 -4.02 -25.20 13.84
N ASP A 33 -2.95 -25.76 14.40
CA ASP A 33 -2.57 -25.55 15.78
C ASP A 33 -1.05 -25.64 15.93
N GLU A 34 -0.49 -24.90 16.90
CA GLU A 34 0.93 -24.85 17.22
C GLU A 34 1.11 -24.94 18.73
N GLN A 35 1.92 -25.88 19.18
CA GLN A 35 2.20 -26.05 20.59
C GLN A 35 3.70 -26.09 20.86
N PRO A 36 4.21 -25.50 21.94
CA PRO A 36 5.61 -25.62 22.35
C PRO A 36 5.97 -27.10 22.59
N GLY A 37 7.03 -27.60 21.94
CA GLY A 37 7.57 -28.91 22.20
C GLY A 37 8.52 -28.92 23.41
N GLU A 38 8.91 -30.13 23.86
CA GLU A 38 9.71 -30.32 25.10
C GLU A 38 11.14 -29.78 24.98
N HIS A 39 11.69 -29.66 23.78
CA HIS A 39 13.09 -29.29 23.51
C HIS A 39 13.23 -27.97 22.75
N GLY A 40 12.18 -27.12 22.77
CA GLY A 40 12.17 -25.82 22.08
C GLY A 40 11.72 -25.90 20.62
N GLU A 41 11.39 -27.09 20.10
CA GLU A 41 10.71 -27.24 18.83
C GLU A 41 9.22 -26.86 18.97
N VAL A 42 8.59 -26.54 17.85
CA VAL A 42 7.15 -26.29 17.77
C VAL A 42 6.46 -27.50 17.18
N ALA A 43 5.61 -28.16 17.95
CA ALA A 43 4.73 -29.21 17.47
C ALA A 43 3.56 -28.55 16.70
N VAL A 44 3.31 -29.02 15.46
CA VAL A 44 2.26 -28.46 14.61
C VAL A 44 1.20 -29.54 14.30
N THR A 45 -0.06 -29.14 14.33
CA THR A 45 -1.16 -29.92 13.80
C THR A 45 -1.50 -29.44 12.40
N LEU A 46 -1.61 -30.38 11.46
CA LEU A 46 -1.84 -30.07 10.06
C LEU A 46 -3.24 -30.56 9.63
N ALA A 47 -3.97 -29.69 8.95
CA ALA A 47 -5.13 -30.09 8.15
C ALA A 47 -4.68 -30.34 6.69
N GLU A 48 -5.06 -31.48 6.14
CA GLU A 48 -4.74 -31.87 4.76
C GLU A 48 -5.93 -31.64 3.84
N ARG A 49 -5.66 -31.11 2.66
CA ARG A 49 -6.57 -31.04 1.51
C ARG A 49 -5.89 -31.59 0.28
N THR A 50 -6.52 -32.52 -0.41
CA THR A 50 -6.08 -33.03 -1.70
C THR A 50 -6.85 -32.37 -2.85
N GLY A 51 -6.17 -32.18 -3.97
CA GLY A 51 -6.77 -31.62 -5.18
C GLY A 51 -5.77 -30.89 -6.06
N VAL A 52 -6.28 -30.17 -7.05
CA VAL A 52 -5.45 -29.29 -7.88
C VAL A 52 -5.08 -28.07 -7.05
N ILE A 53 -3.78 -27.87 -6.84
CA ILE A 53 -3.25 -26.67 -6.15
C ILE A 53 -3.05 -25.59 -7.19
N HIS A 54 -3.72 -24.45 -7.01
CA HIS A 54 -3.65 -23.30 -7.89
C HIS A 54 -2.46 -22.38 -7.56
N ALA A 55 -2.20 -21.40 -8.42
CA ALA A 55 -1.07 -20.49 -8.27
C ALA A 55 -1.14 -19.60 -7.00
N ASP A 56 -2.31 -19.45 -6.41
CA ASP A 56 -2.53 -18.76 -5.13
C ASP A 56 -2.34 -19.70 -3.92
N LEU A 57 -1.81 -20.91 -4.13
CA LEU A 57 -1.61 -21.95 -3.11
C LEU A 57 -2.92 -22.35 -2.41
N SER A 58 -4.03 -22.33 -3.12
CA SER A 58 -5.31 -22.84 -2.66
C SER A 58 -5.70 -24.12 -3.40
N ALA A 59 -6.52 -24.95 -2.77
CA ALA A 59 -7.20 -26.09 -3.39
C ALA A 59 -8.71 -25.80 -3.42
N GLY A 60 -9.30 -25.76 -4.62
CA GLY A 60 -10.72 -25.43 -4.79
C GLY A 60 -10.98 -24.68 -6.08
N ALA A 61 -11.78 -23.61 -6.02
CA ALA A 61 -12.04 -22.79 -7.20
C ALA A 61 -10.79 -22.03 -7.66
N ASN A 62 -10.51 -22.06 -8.96
CA ASN A 62 -9.36 -21.34 -9.53
C ASN A 62 -9.65 -19.85 -9.62
N VAL A 63 -9.32 -19.10 -8.57
CA VAL A 63 -9.49 -17.64 -8.52
C VAL A 63 -8.47 -16.89 -9.38
N THR A 64 -7.34 -17.51 -9.72
CA THR A 64 -6.32 -16.89 -10.59
C THR A 64 -6.77 -16.80 -12.05
N GLY A 65 -7.72 -17.64 -12.46
CA GLY A 65 -8.37 -17.58 -13.76
C GLY A 65 -9.56 -16.59 -13.83
N ALA A 66 -9.92 -15.95 -12.73
CA ALA A 66 -11.01 -14.99 -12.69
C ALA A 66 -10.71 -13.78 -13.56
N ARG A 67 -11.71 -13.29 -14.28
CA ARG A 67 -11.62 -12.06 -15.08
C ARG A 67 -12.40 -10.96 -14.40
N GLY A 68 -11.87 -9.72 -14.50
CA GLY A 68 -12.58 -8.54 -14.04
C GLY A 68 -13.96 -8.42 -14.66
N LEU A 69 -14.96 -8.06 -13.87
CA LEU A 69 -16.30 -7.78 -14.38
C LEU A 69 -16.27 -6.42 -15.10
N ARG A 70 -16.70 -6.39 -16.36
CA ARG A 70 -16.78 -5.15 -17.15
C ARG A 70 -17.66 -4.08 -16.50
N ALA A 71 -18.71 -4.49 -15.79
CA ALA A 71 -19.59 -3.59 -15.05
C ALA A 71 -18.88 -2.86 -13.91
N ASN A 72 -17.74 -3.36 -13.44
CA ASN A 72 -16.96 -2.76 -12.37
C ASN A 72 -15.76 -1.94 -12.88
N GLU A 73 -15.61 -1.85 -14.20
CA GLU A 73 -14.55 -1.08 -14.83
C GLU A 73 -14.68 0.40 -14.44
N SER A 74 -13.60 0.99 -13.97
CA SER A 74 -13.52 2.38 -13.53
C SER A 74 -14.36 2.79 -12.31
N ILE A 75 -15.10 1.87 -11.66
CA ILE A 75 -15.87 2.17 -10.43
C ILE A 75 -14.92 2.43 -9.26
N THR A 76 -13.82 1.69 -9.19
CA THR A 76 -12.86 1.83 -8.10
C THR A 76 -11.46 2.06 -8.66
N SER A 77 -10.69 2.85 -7.94
CA SER A 77 -9.29 3.05 -8.25
C SER A 77 -8.48 3.07 -6.98
N ARG A 78 -7.18 2.88 -7.15
CA ARG A 78 -6.23 3.07 -6.07
C ARG A 78 -6.33 4.50 -5.56
N GLY A 79 -6.42 4.68 -4.24
CA GLY A 79 -6.41 6.00 -3.63
C GLY A 79 -5.11 6.77 -3.87
N VAL A 80 -5.04 7.95 -3.30
CA VAL A 80 -3.87 8.85 -3.41
C VAL A 80 -2.64 8.19 -2.79
N MET A 81 -1.53 8.17 -3.52
CA MET A 81 -0.22 7.70 -3.06
C MET A 81 0.69 8.91 -2.89
N LEU A 82 0.86 9.37 -1.66
CA LEU A 82 1.59 10.61 -1.38
C LEU A 82 3.10 10.49 -1.65
N PHE A 83 3.72 9.35 -1.33
CA PHE A 83 5.17 9.17 -1.31
C PHE A 83 5.90 10.35 -0.64
N GLY A 84 5.59 10.56 0.63
CA GLY A 84 6.13 11.62 1.46
C GLY A 84 5.06 12.25 2.34
N ALA A 85 5.42 12.58 3.58
CA ALA A 85 4.49 13.17 4.54
C ALA A 85 4.30 14.68 4.34
N GLY A 86 5.17 15.34 3.57
CA GLY A 86 5.16 16.80 3.40
C GLY A 86 3.92 17.36 2.69
N PHE A 87 3.12 16.52 2.05
CA PHE A 87 1.82 16.90 1.48
C PHE A 87 0.69 16.98 2.52
N ILE A 88 0.88 16.38 3.70
CA ILE A 88 -0.13 16.38 4.75
C ILE A 88 0.04 17.66 5.57
N VAL A 89 -1.07 18.35 5.80
CA VAL A 89 -1.14 19.56 6.61
C VAL A 89 -2.23 19.43 7.67
N THR A 90 -2.04 20.08 8.81
CA THR A 90 -3.09 20.22 9.82
C THR A 90 -4.12 21.26 9.37
N ALA A 91 -5.21 21.39 10.11
CA ALA A 91 -6.21 22.43 9.84
C ALA A 91 -5.63 23.84 10.02
N GLU A 92 -4.77 24.04 11.03
CA GLU A 92 -4.08 25.30 11.32
C GLU A 92 -3.08 25.66 10.21
N GLU A 93 -2.29 24.68 9.76
CA GLU A 93 -1.34 24.88 8.67
C GLU A 93 -2.07 25.19 7.35
N ALA A 94 -3.18 24.50 7.07
CA ALA A 94 -4.02 24.81 5.91
C ALA A 94 -4.56 26.22 5.94
N GLN A 95 -5.00 26.69 7.11
CA GLN A 95 -5.48 28.05 7.31
C GLN A 95 -4.35 29.08 7.12
N ALA A 96 -3.14 28.81 7.65
CA ALA A 96 -1.97 29.67 7.46
C ALA A 96 -1.56 29.78 5.98
N LEU A 97 -1.80 28.72 5.19
CA LEU A 97 -1.60 28.71 3.74
C LEU A 97 -2.75 29.37 2.94
N GLY A 98 -3.74 29.96 3.63
CA GLY A 98 -4.89 30.60 3.03
C GLY A 98 -6.02 29.63 2.65
N ASN A 99 -5.93 28.36 3.07
CA ASN A 99 -6.92 27.31 2.81
C ASN A 99 -7.43 27.26 1.35
N PRO A 100 -6.53 27.26 0.34
CA PRO A 100 -6.92 27.26 -1.06
C PRO A 100 -7.63 25.96 -1.45
N ALA A 101 -8.40 25.99 -2.56
CA ALA A 101 -9.20 24.86 -3.04
C ALA A 101 -8.40 23.56 -3.29
N LEU A 102 -7.08 23.68 -3.51
CA LEU A 102 -6.19 22.54 -3.68
C LEU A 102 -5.83 21.83 -2.35
N ILE A 103 -6.19 22.39 -1.19
CA ILE A 103 -6.03 21.73 0.11
C ILE A 103 -7.37 21.06 0.46
N ARG A 104 -7.37 19.72 0.46
CA ARG A 104 -8.55 18.88 0.60
C ARG A 104 -8.50 18.06 1.88
N ASP A 105 -9.65 17.63 2.38
CA ASP A 105 -9.72 16.68 3.48
C ASP A 105 -9.07 15.35 3.08
N TYR A 106 -8.23 14.81 3.96
CA TYR A 106 -7.53 13.56 3.72
C TYR A 106 -7.92 12.50 4.74
N ARG A 107 -8.31 11.34 4.22
CA ARG A 107 -8.58 10.15 5.02
C ARG A 107 -7.94 8.94 4.36
N ASN A 108 -7.35 8.08 5.15
CA ASN A 108 -6.89 6.77 4.72
C ASN A 108 -7.66 5.66 5.45
N GLY A 109 -7.36 4.38 5.15
CA GLY A 109 -8.04 3.25 5.77
C GLY A 109 -7.98 3.26 7.30
N ARG A 110 -6.87 3.75 7.89
CA ARG A 110 -6.73 3.87 9.34
C ARG A 110 -7.68 4.92 9.92
N ASP A 111 -7.86 6.07 9.24
CA ASP A 111 -8.79 7.10 9.66
C ASP A 111 -10.26 6.65 9.61
N LEU A 112 -10.56 5.61 8.79
CA LEU A 112 -11.89 5.02 8.68
C LEU A 112 -12.13 3.90 9.69
N ALA A 113 -11.08 3.13 10.05
CA ALA A 113 -11.18 1.99 10.95
C ALA A 113 -10.96 2.38 12.42
N ASP A 114 -10.32 3.50 12.68
CA ASP A 114 -9.94 4.00 13.99
C ASP A 114 -10.40 5.48 14.12
N LYS A 115 -9.75 6.27 14.96
CA LYS A 115 -10.07 7.68 15.16
C LYS A 115 -9.52 8.54 14.02
N PRO A 116 -10.34 9.34 13.32
CA PRO A 116 -9.89 10.25 12.29
C PRO A 116 -8.88 11.28 12.84
N ARG A 117 -7.79 11.49 12.10
CA ARG A 117 -6.73 12.45 12.48
C ARG A 117 -7.10 13.91 12.18
N GLY A 118 -8.14 14.16 11.36
CA GLY A 118 -8.56 15.51 10.98
C GLY A 118 -7.56 16.28 10.12
N VAL A 119 -6.71 15.57 9.38
CA VAL A 119 -5.69 16.19 8.52
C VAL A 119 -6.19 16.45 7.11
N LYS A 120 -5.51 17.35 6.42
CA LYS A 120 -5.75 17.70 5.03
C LYS A 120 -4.55 17.35 4.16
N VAL A 121 -4.73 17.38 2.86
CA VAL A 121 -3.67 17.10 1.87
C VAL A 121 -3.63 18.19 0.82
N ILE A 122 -2.44 18.59 0.44
CA ILE A 122 -2.20 19.46 -0.70
C ILE A 122 -2.26 18.61 -1.97
N ASP A 123 -3.21 18.89 -2.86
CA ASP A 123 -3.41 18.20 -4.13
C ASP A 123 -3.27 19.19 -5.29
N ALA A 124 -2.06 19.27 -5.84
CA ALA A 124 -1.72 20.13 -6.97
C ALA A 124 -1.90 19.45 -8.33
N PHE A 125 -2.71 18.37 -8.39
CA PHE A 125 -2.98 17.67 -9.64
C PHE A 125 -3.57 18.61 -10.70
N GLY A 126 -3.06 18.52 -11.94
CA GLY A 126 -3.47 19.36 -13.05
C GLY A 126 -2.73 20.71 -13.16
N LEU A 127 -1.85 21.04 -12.19
CA LEU A 127 -1.03 22.25 -12.24
C LEU A 127 0.42 21.93 -12.62
N THR A 128 1.02 22.76 -13.44
CA THR A 128 2.48 22.78 -13.60
C THR A 128 3.14 23.43 -12.38
N ALA A 129 4.46 23.22 -12.18
CA ALA A 129 5.18 23.85 -11.08
C ALA A 129 5.12 25.38 -11.14
N ASP A 130 5.17 25.96 -12.35
CA ASP A 130 5.08 27.41 -12.56
C ASP A 130 3.69 27.93 -12.23
N GLN A 131 2.63 27.24 -12.68
CA GLN A 131 1.26 27.58 -12.32
C GLN A 131 1.03 27.50 -10.80
N LEU A 132 1.58 26.47 -10.15
CA LEU A 132 1.48 26.34 -8.70
C LEU A 132 2.18 27.49 -7.97
N ARG A 133 3.38 27.87 -8.44
CA ARG A 133 4.13 29.02 -7.89
C ARG A 133 3.38 30.33 -8.06
N ASP A 134 2.81 30.56 -9.23
CA ASP A 134 2.18 31.84 -9.57
C ASP A 134 0.80 32.00 -8.92
N LEU A 135 0.01 30.92 -8.85
CA LEU A 135 -1.35 30.93 -8.29
C LEU A 135 -1.37 30.72 -6.78
N TYR A 136 -0.42 29.92 -6.25
CA TYR A 136 -0.41 29.50 -4.84
C TYR A 136 1.01 29.57 -4.24
N PRO A 137 1.63 30.75 -4.19
CA PRO A 137 3.05 30.90 -3.81
C PRO A 137 3.38 30.34 -2.42
N SER A 138 2.49 30.51 -1.45
CA SER A 138 2.68 29.97 -0.09
C SER A 138 2.67 28.43 -0.07
N VAL A 139 1.81 27.80 -0.86
CA VAL A 139 1.76 26.34 -1.00
C VAL A 139 2.97 25.83 -1.75
N TYR A 140 3.39 26.53 -2.81
CA TYR A 140 4.60 26.18 -3.55
C TYR A 140 5.83 26.20 -2.63
N GLN A 141 5.99 27.26 -1.81
CA GLN A 141 7.08 27.37 -0.85
C GLN A 141 7.04 26.24 0.19
N TRP A 142 5.87 25.93 0.72
CA TRP A 142 5.68 24.79 1.62
C TRP A 142 6.18 23.47 1.02
N LEU A 143 5.76 23.16 -0.20
CA LEU A 143 6.16 21.94 -0.89
C LEU A 143 7.65 21.95 -1.24
N LEU A 144 8.21 23.11 -1.58
CA LEU A 144 9.64 23.28 -1.85
C LEU A 144 10.50 22.93 -0.63
N GLU A 145 10.05 23.30 0.56
CA GLU A 145 10.77 23.05 1.81
C GLU A 145 10.57 21.65 2.37
N ARG A 146 9.36 21.10 2.26
CA ARG A 146 8.98 19.87 2.95
C ARG A 146 8.86 18.63 2.07
N VAL A 147 8.70 18.80 0.77
CA VAL A 147 8.53 17.70 -0.18
C VAL A 147 9.75 17.55 -1.09
N LYS A 148 10.20 18.65 -1.67
CA LYS A 148 11.26 18.62 -2.69
C LYS A 148 12.56 17.94 -2.23
N PRO A 149 13.10 18.14 -1.00
CA PRO A 149 14.35 17.51 -0.57
C PRO A 149 14.25 15.97 -0.58
N GLU A 150 13.14 15.42 -0.12
CA GLU A 150 12.88 13.97 -0.15
C GLU A 150 12.73 13.46 -1.60
N ARG A 151 12.08 14.26 -2.45
CA ARG A 151 11.88 13.93 -3.86
C ARG A 151 13.19 13.93 -4.65
N ASP A 152 14.04 14.89 -4.43
CA ASP A 152 15.35 15.01 -5.11
C ASP A 152 16.25 13.81 -4.81
N ALA A 153 16.12 13.21 -3.62
CA ALA A 153 16.83 11.99 -3.23
C ALA A 153 16.20 10.69 -3.78
N ASN A 154 15.04 10.76 -4.41
CA ASN A 154 14.34 9.56 -4.91
C ASN A 154 15.02 8.99 -6.17
N ARG A 155 15.04 7.66 -6.29
CA ARG A 155 15.62 6.97 -7.47
C ARG A 155 14.75 7.11 -8.73
N ASP A 156 13.44 7.28 -8.57
CA ASP A 156 12.50 7.42 -9.68
C ASP A 156 12.57 8.84 -10.27
N VAL A 157 12.93 8.91 -11.57
CA VAL A 157 13.07 10.18 -12.29
C VAL A 157 11.74 10.94 -12.35
N GLN A 158 10.63 10.25 -12.55
CA GLN A 158 9.31 10.89 -12.63
C GLN A 158 8.93 11.56 -11.31
N ILE A 159 9.26 10.92 -10.18
CA ILE A 159 9.03 11.47 -8.86
C ILE A 159 9.89 12.73 -8.62
N ARG A 160 11.14 12.74 -9.08
CA ARG A 160 12.00 13.93 -8.99
C ARG A 160 11.50 15.06 -9.88
N THR A 161 11.15 14.73 -11.12
CA THR A 161 10.74 15.74 -12.12
C THR A 161 9.40 16.38 -11.73
N ASN A 162 8.45 15.59 -11.24
CA ASN A 162 7.12 16.05 -10.85
C ASN A 162 6.98 16.13 -9.31
N TRP A 163 7.97 16.69 -8.66
CA TRP A 163 8.14 16.68 -7.21
C TRP A 163 6.96 17.30 -6.44
N TRP A 164 6.21 18.22 -7.03
CA TRP A 164 5.05 18.88 -6.42
C TRP A 164 3.75 18.07 -6.53
N LEU A 165 3.74 16.97 -7.29
CA LEU A 165 2.61 16.08 -7.45
C LEU A 165 2.72 14.87 -6.53
N HIS A 166 1.58 14.25 -6.22
CA HIS A 166 1.57 12.96 -5.54
C HIS A 166 2.30 11.91 -6.38
N GLY A 167 2.84 10.89 -5.72
CA GLY A 167 3.55 9.83 -6.41
C GLY A 167 2.59 8.96 -7.23
N ARG A 168 2.90 8.74 -8.48
CA ARG A 168 2.10 8.12 -9.54
C ARG A 168 0.78 8.86 -9.78
N THR A 169 0.87 9.84 -10.63
CA THR A 169 -0.30 10.43 -11.28
C THR A 169 -1.08 9.35 -12.01
N ARG A 170 -2.40 9.39 -11.91
CA ARG A 170 -3.27 8.55 -12.72
C ARG A 170 -3.08 8.92 -14.19
N SER A 171 -2.83 7.93 -15.04
CA SER A 171 -3.25 8.02 -16.42
C SER A 171 -4.77 7.87 -16.40
N GLU A 172 -5.50 8.88 -16.86
CA GLU A 172 -6.90 8.76 -17.19
C GLU A 172 -7.10 7.72 -18.31
#